data_b3f417ed5d0ab67008dff79b37f11770
#
_entry.id   b3f417ed5d0ab67008dff79b37f11770
#
_cell.length_a   1.000
_cell.length_b   1.000
_cell.length_c   1.000
_cell.angle_alpha   90.00
_cell.angle_beta   90.00
_cell.angle_gamma   90.00
#
_symmetry.space_group_name_H-M   'P 1'
#
loop_
_entity.id
_entity.type
_entity.pdbx_description
1 polymer ?
#
loop_
_entity_poly.entity_id
_entity_poly.type
_entity_poly.pdbx_seq_one_letter_code
_entity_poly.pdbx_strand_id
1 'polypeptide(L)'
;MELSWYPAPGKLNLFLHVLGRREEGEHAGYHELQTVFRLIDRCDEVGIARRSDEKIAFDGPFGEENLCVRAARALKAGAGASYGCDIALKKNLPIGGGLGGGSSDAATVLLVLNKLWKLGLNRHLLLALGTKLGADVPFFLYGRNALGEGIGERLQALDLAAAWYVVLTPQVSVSTKETFEFALTHRSKRLKIPPFLSGQGANDLEPAVVARYPDVAASLQWLRKHRPQARMTGSGACVFAELETEAEARALHSALPGGMHGFVARGLERHPLYDETD
;
A
#
# COMPACT_ATOMS: atom_id res chain seq x y z
N MET A 1 14.57 26.24 -1.80
CA MET A 1 13.23 26.54 -1.24
C MET A 1 12.98 25.58 -0.09
N GLU A 2 12.18 25.96 0.88
CA GLU A 2 11.83 25.08 2.01
C GLU A 2 10.86 23.99 1.52
N LEU A 3 11.12 22.74 1.92
CA LEU A 3 10.25 21.59 1.59
C LEU A 3 9.01 21.62 2.47
N SER A 4 7.84 21.49 1.86
CA SER A 4 6.60 21.15 2.58
C SER A 4 6.47 19.63 2.66
N TRP A 5 6.13 19.12 3.84
CA TRP A 5 6.05 17.68 4.10
C TRP A 5 4.61 17.20 4.06
N TYR A 6 4.40 16.08 3.37
CA TYR A 6 3.08 15.48 3.12
C TYR A 6 3.08 14.02 3.56
N PRO A 7 2.01 13.55 4.22
CA PRO A 7 1.90 12.16 4.64
C PRO A 7 1.60 11.25 3.46
N ALA A 8 2.31 10.12 3.41
CA ALA A 8 2.08 9.02 2.49
C ALA A 8 1.67 7.76 3.31
N PRO A 9 0.36 7.52 3.53
CA PRO A 9 -0.14 6.47 4.42
C PRO A 9 0.14 5.09 3.87
N GLY A 10 0.35 4.11 4.76
CA GLY A 10 0.38 2.70 4.40
C GLY A 10 -1.02 2.14 4.12
N LYS A 11 -1.05 0.91 3.61
CA LYS A 11 -2.28 0.12 3.47
C LYS A 11 -2.13 -1.27 4.06
N LEU A 12 -3.26 -1.88 4.40
CA LEU A 12 -3.38 -3.31 4.63
C LEU A 12 -4.27 -3.93 3.56
N ASN A 13 -3.95 -5.17 3.16
CA ASN A 13 -4.89 -6.02 2.45
C ASN A 13 -5.64 -6.81 3.52
N LEU A 14 -6.89 -6.47 3.81
CA LEU A 14 -7.68 -7.17 4.83
C LEU A 14 -8.00 -8.62 4.42
N PHE A 15 -8.02 -8.91 3.14
CA PHE A 15 -7.82 -10.21 2.53
C PHE A 15 -7.19 -10.04 1.14
N LEU A 16 -6.64 -11.11 0.57
CA LEU A 16 -6.12 -11.11 -0.79
C LEU A 16 -6.32 -12.49 -1.40
N HIS A 17 -7.25 -12.59 -2.34
CA HIS A 17 -7.51 -13.81 -3.09
C HIS A 17 -6.91 -13.72 -4.49
N VAL A 18 -6.25 -14.78 -4.91
CA VAL A 18 -5.75 -14.97 -6.27
C VAL A 18 -6.78 -15.77 -7.04
N LEU A 19 -7.45 -15.14 -8.00
CA LEU A 19 -8.55 -15.73 -8.76
C LEU A 19 -8.08 -16.47 -10.00
N GLY A 20 -6.90 -16.14 -10.51
CA GLY A 20 -6.31 -16.71 -11.70
C GLY A 20 -5.18 -15.86 -12.25
N ARG A 21 -4.76 -16.19 -13.47
CA ARG A 21 -3.77 -15.40 -14.23
C ARG A 21 -4.40 -14.94 -15.52
N ARG A 22 -4.15 -13.70 -15.92
CA ARG A 22 -4.58 -13.17 -17.21
C ARG A 22 -3.72 -13.74 -18.30
N GLU A 23 -4.32 -14.35 -19.31
CA GLU A 23 -3.61 -14.93 -20.45
C GLU A 23 -3.46 -13.91 -21.57
N GLU A 24 -4.39 -12.92 -21.67
CA GLU A 24 -4.45 -11.96 -22.78
C GLU A 24 -4.70 -10.53 -22.28
N GLY A 25 -4.46 -9.55 -23.16
CA GLY A 25 -4.72 -8.12 -22.95
C GLY A 25 -3.56 -7.35 -22.33
N GLU A 26 -3.80 -6.07 -22.00
CA GLU A 26 -2.79 -5.11 -21.52
C GLU A 26 -2.02 -5.58 -20.28
N HIS A 27 -2.65 -6.44 -19.46
CA HIS A 27 -2.05 -7.00 -18.24
C HIS A 27 -1.84 -8.52 -18.34
N ALA A 28 -1.53 -9.04 -19.54
CA ALA A 28 -1.20 -10.46 -19.73
C ALA A 28 -0.03 -10.85 -18.82
N GLY A 29 -0.16 -12.02 -18.17
CA GLY A 29 0.83 -12.50 -17.22
C GLY A 29 0.63 -12.05 -15.76
N TYR A 30 -0.19 -11.03 -15.51
CA TYR A 30 -0.56 -10.62 -14.15
C TYR A 30 -1.64 -11.55 -13.55
N HIS A 31 -1.67 -11.60 -12.22
CA HIS A 31 -2.71 -12.35 -11.50
C HIS A 31 -3.99 -11.51 -11.35
N GLU A 32 -5.14 -12.15 -11.58
CA GLU A 32 -6.41 -11.60 -11.18
C GLU A 32 -6.59 -11.75 -9.67
N LEU A 33 -6.93 -10.65 -9.02
CA LEU A 33 -7.04 -10.56 -7.58
C LEU A 33 -8.44 -10.11 -7.16
N GLN A 34 -8.78 -10.43 -5.92
CA GLN A 34 -9.81 -9.74 -5.17
C GLN A 34 -9.26 -9.43 -3.78
N THR A 35 -9.34 -8.18 -3.37
CA THR A 35 -8.80 -7.75 -2.07
C THR A 35 -9.63 -6.61 -1.50
N VAL A 36 -9.59 -6.42 -0.18
CA VAL A 36 -10.03 -5.18 0.46
C VAL A 36 -8.82 -4.44 0.95
N PHE A 37 -8.67 -3.23 0.45
CA PHE A 37 -7.66 -2.29 0.89
C PHE A 37 -8.15 -1.42 2.04
N ARG A 38 -7.35 -1.31 3.10
CA ARG A 38 -7.54 -0.42 4.25
C ARG A 38 -6.36 0.52 4.37
N LEU A 39 -6.61 1.83 4.34
CA LEU A 39 -5.61 2.84 4.69
C LEU A 39 -5.33 2.81 6.20
N ILE A 40 -4.08 3.04 6.59
CA ILE A 40 -3.64 3.14 7.99
C ILE A 40 -2.89 4.45 8.24
N ASP A 41 -2.92 4.95 9.49
CA ASP A 41 -2.29 6.22 9.88
C ASP A 41 -0.76 6.17 10.04
N ARG A 42 -0.14 5.00 9.85
CA ARG A 42 1.32 4.90 9.74
C ARG A 42 1.75 5.37 8.35
N CYS A 43 2.52 6.45 8.28
CA CYS A 43 2.86 7.13 7.02
C CYS A 43 4.37 7.26 6.85
N ASP A 44 4.83 7.19 5.59
CA ASP A 44 6.05 7.86 5.17
C ASP A 44 5.81 9.37 5.07
N GLU A 45 6.86 10.17 4.96
CA GLU A 45 6.76 11.61 4.77
C GLU A 45 7.47 11.99 3.46
N VAL A 46 6.75 12.66 2.57
CA VAL A 46 7.28 13.14 1.29
C VAL A 46 7.41 14.67 1.35
N GLY A 47 8.64 15.16 1.36
CA GLY A 47 8.95 16.58 1.28
C GLY A 47 8.97 17.03 -0.18
N ILE A 48 8.22 18.08 -0.54
CA ILE A 48 8.15 18.56 -1.91
C ILE A 48 8.24 20.08 -1.95
N ALA A 49 9.06 20.61 -2.88
CA ALA A 49 9.08 22.01 -3.25
C ALA A 49 9.07 22.15 -4.78
N ARG A 50 8.32 23.15 -5.29
CA ARG A 50 8.33 23.49 -6.72
C ARG A 50 9.60 24.28 -7.06
N ARG A 51 10.25 23.93 -8.17
CA ARG A 51 11.38 24.67 -8.74
C ARG A 51 10.90 25.55 -9.89
N SER A 52 11.65 26.63 -10.15
CA SER A 52 11.45 27.49 -11.34
C SER A 52 12.13 26.93 -12.59
N ASP A 53 13.15 26.09 -12.42
CA ASP A 53 13.77 25.34 -13.52
C ASP A 53 13.02 24.02 -13.77
N GLU A 54 13.44 23.25 -14.76
CA GLU A 54 12.80 21.99 -15.13
C GLU A 54 13.35 20.75 -14.42
N LYS A 55 14.32 20.92 -13.51
CA LYS A 55 15.02 19.83 -12.85
C LYS A 55 14.11 19.13 -11.84
N ILE A 56 14.15 17.81 -11.82
CA ILE A 56 13.63 16.97 -10.75
C ILE A 56 14.82 16.51 -9.94
N ALA A 57 14.92 16.99 -8.67
CA ALA A 57 15.94 16.58 -7.73
C ALA A 57 15.32 15.69 -6.65
N PHE A 58 16.04 14.65 -6.24
CA PHE A 58 15.54 13.68 -5.27
C PHE A 58 16.61 13.39 -4.20
N ASP A 59 16.17 13.41 -2.95
CA ASP A 59 16.93 12.99 -1.77
C ASP A 59 16.19 11.84 -1.06
N GLY A 60 16.71 10.64 -1.19
CA GLY A 60 16.10 9.43 -0.61
C GLY A 60 16.68 8.14 -1.18
N PRO A 61 16.16 6.98 -0.75
CA PRO A 61 16.64 5.69 -1.20
C PRO A 61 16.31 5.42 -2.67
N PHE A 62 17.10 4.55 -3.32
CA PHE A 62 16.96 4.08 -4.71
C PHE A 62 17.16 5.14 -5.80
N GLY A 63 17.56 6.37 -5.47
CA GLY A 63 17.91 7.41 -6.44
C GLY A 63 16.89 7.59 -7.56
N GLU A 64 17.36 7.62 -8.81
CA GLU A 64 16.54 7.85 -10.01
C GLU A 64 15.49 6.78 -10.31
N GLU A 65 15.67 5.57 -9.78
CA GLU A 65 14.70 4.45 -9.92
C GLU A 65 13.56 4.53 -8.92
N ASN A 66 13.61 5.45 -7.97
CA ASN A 66 12.54 5.62 -6.99
C ASN A 66 11.22 6.00 -7.67
N LEU A 67 10.12 5.41 -7.19
CA LEU A 67 8.79 5.67 -7.74
C LEU A 67 8.37 7.14 -7.62
N CYS A 68 8.88 7.89 -6.63
CA CYS A 68 8.66 9.35 -6.52
C CYS A 68 9.21 10.10 -7.74
N VAL A 69 10.43 9.76 -8.17
CA VAL A 69 11.07 10.37 -9.35
C VAL A 69 10.32 9.99 -10.62
N ARG A 70 9.97 8.71 -10.74
CA ARG A 70 9.19 8.21 -11.89
C ARG A 70 7.81 8.86 -11.96
N ALA A 71 7.13 9.07 -10.82
CA ALA A 71 5.85 9.75 -10.73
C ALA A 71 5.96 11.22 -11.19
N ALA A 72 6.95 11.96 -10.70
CA ALA A 72 7.17 13.34 -11.10
C ALA A 72 7.47 13.47 -12.60
N ARG A 73 8.31 12.58 -13.16
CA ARG A 73 8.61 12.53 -14.60
C ARG A 73 7.38 12.20 -15.44
N ALA A 74 6.61 11.20 -15.02
CA ALA A 74 5.41 10.78 -15.73
C ALA A 74 4.36 11.90 -15.74
N LEU A 75 4.16 12.58 -14.60
CA LEU A 75 3.27 13.73 -14.50
C LEU A 75 3.72 14.89 -15.40
N LYS A 76 5.02 15.22 -15.35
CA LYS A 76 5.62 16.27 -16.17
C LYS A 76 5.43 16.00 -17.67
N ALA A 77 5.73 14.79 -18.12
CA ALA A 77 5.57 14.40 -19.51
C ALA A 77 4.11 14.36 -19.97
N GLY A 78 3.22 13.82 -19.12
CA GLY A 78 1.79 13.69 -19.45
C GLY A 78 1.02 15.00 -19.48
N ALA A 79 1.44 15.99 -18.69
CA ALA A 79 0.77 17.29 -18.58
C ALA A 79 1.54 18.45 -19.28
N GLY A 80 2.71 18.20 -19.83
CA GLY A 80 3.55 19.26 -20.44
C GLY A 80 4.03 20.33 -19.46
N ALA A 81 4.28 19.95 -18.19
CA ALA A 81 4.67 20.91 -17.16
C ALA A 81 6.08 21.45 -17.39
N SER A 82 6.24 22.80 -17.28
CA SER A 82 7.52 23.49 -17.45
C SER A 82 8.30 23.66 -16.13
N TYR A 83 7.73 23.18 -15.02
CA TYR A 83 8.34 23.29 -13.69
C TYR A 83 9.07 22.01 -13.28
N GLY A 84 10.10 22.16 -12.45
CA GLY A 84 10.73 21.06 -11.74
C GLY A 84 10.26 20.98 -10.29
N CYS A 85 10.87 20.06 -9.54
CA CYS A 85 10.64 19.90 -8.12
C CYS A 85 11.88 19.38 -7.39
N ASP A 86 11.99 19.73 -6.12
CA ASP A 86 12.82 19.04 -5.16
C ASP A 86 11.92 18.07 -4.39
N ILE A 87 12.34 16.82 -4.25
CA ILE A 87 11.64 15.78 -3.52
C ILE A 87 12.59 15.19 -2.48
N ALA A 88 12.14 15.05 -1.24
CA ALA A 88 12.85 14.33 -0.20
C ALA A 88 11.92 13.28 0.44
N LEU A 89 12.46 12.15 0.87
CA LEU A 89 11.66 11.03 1.37
C LEU A 89 12.19 10.52 2.72
N LYS A 90 11.33 10.56 3.75
CA LYS A 90 11.57 9.90 5.03
C LYS A 90 10.73 8.62 5.11
N LYS A 91 11.43 7.48 5.15
CA LYS A 91 10.80 6.16 5.23
C LYS A 91 10.52 5.77 6.67
N ASN A 92 9.24 5.62 7.02
CA ASN A 92 8.74 5.11 8.28
C ASN A 92 8.00 3.76 8.11
N LEU A 93 7.59 3.46 6.89
CA LEU A 93 7.01 2.18 6.52
C LEU A 93 8.11 1.18 6.13
N PRO A 94 8.03 -0.09 6.57
CA PRO A 94 8.97 -1.14 6.16
C PRO A 94 9.04 -1.29 4.65
N ILE A 95 10.26 -1.27 4.10
CA ILE A 95 10.49 -1.51 2.68
C ILE A 95 10.22 -2.98 2.37
N GLY A 96 9.42 -3.27 1.36
CA GLY A 96 9.07 -4.64 0.97
C GLY A 96 8.16 -5.37 1.96
N GLY A 97 7.49 -4.63 2.87
CA GLY A 97 6.61 -5.19 3.91
C GLY A 97 5.17 -5.48 3.49
N GLY A 98 4.79 -5.29 2.22
CA GLY A 98 3.40 -5.48 1.77
C GLY A 98 2.45 -4.33 2.15
N LEU A 99 2.98 -3.21 2.68
CA LEU A 99 2.21 -2.04 3.13
C LEU A 99 2.01 -0.97 2.03
N GLY A 100 2.55 -1.18 0.84
CA GLY A 100 2.37 -0.28 -0.31
C GLY A 100 3.11 1.06 -0.21
N GLY A 101 4.11 1.19 0.68
CA GLY A 101 4.78 2.47 0.97
C GLY A 101 5.29 3.20 -0.28
N GLY A 102 6.06 2.53 -1.14
CA GLY A 102 6.58 3.17 -2.36
C GLY A 102 5.48 3.63 -3.33
N SER A 103 4.36 2.89 -3.40
CA SER A 103 3.20 3.29 -4.22
C SER A 103 2.46 4.47 -3.59
N SER A 104 2.40 4.54 -2.26
CA SER A 104 1.85 5.68 -1.53
C SER A 104 2.70 6.94 -1.72
N ASP A 105 4.03 6.80 -1.63
CA ASP A 105 4.97 7.89 -1.89
C ASP A 105 4.76 8.47 -3.30
N ALA A 106 4.68 7.62 -4.32
CA ALA A 106 4.43 8.02 -5.70
C ALA A 106 3.07 8.70 -5.88
N ALA A 107 2.02 8.17 -5.27
CA ALA A 107 0.69 8.78 -5.31
C ALA A 107 0.69 10.16 -4.65
N THR A 108 1.35 10.31 -3.50
CA THR A 108 1.54 11.60 -2.82
C THR A 108 2.26 12.60 -3.73
N VAL A 109 3.33 12.19 -4.42
CA VAL A 109 4.01 13.05 -5.39
C VAL A 109 3.06 13.51 -6.51
N LEU A 110 2.25 12.60 -7.07
CA LEU A 110 1.28 12.95 -8.13
C LEU A 110 0.24 13.96 -7.64
N LEU A 111 -0.35 13.74 -6.47
CA LEU A 111 -1.36 14.63 -5.87
C LEU A 111 -0.78 16.02 -5.63
N VAL A 112 0.36 16.09 -4.95
CA VAL A 112 0.97 17.35 -4.54
C VAL A 112 1.51 18.13 -5.74
N LEU A 113 2.20 17.48 -6.68
CA LEU A 113 2.72 18.17 -7.87
C LEU A 113 1.60 18.61 -8.82
N ASN A 114 0.50 17.88 -8.93
CA ASN A 114 -0.69 18.33 -9.66
C ASN A 114 -1.15 19.71 -9.16
N LYS A 115 -1.19 19.90 -7.83
CA LYS A 115 -1.54 21.18 -7.21
C LYS A 115 -0.45 22.24 -7.36
N LEU A 116 0.82 21.91 -7.00
CA LEU A 116 1.94 22.84 -7.02
C LEU A 116 2.26 23.36 -8.44
N TRP A 117 2.12 22.52 -9.44
CA TRP A 117 2.29 22.87 -10.85
C TRP A 117 1.03 23.46 -11.48
N LYS A 118 -0.10 23.49 -10.74
CA LYS A 118 -1.41 24.03 -11.18
C LYS A 118 -1.92 23.34 -12.46
N LEU A 119 -1.80 22.02 -12.54
CA LEU A 119 -2.15 21.25 -13.73
C LEU A 119 -3.65 21.01 -13.85
N GLY A 120 -4.39 20.99 -12.74
CA GLY A 120 -5.84 20.81 -12.73
C GLY A 120 -6.29 19.43 -13.22
N LEU A 121 -5.43 18.41 -13.14
CA LEU A 121 -5.81 17.07 -13.53
C LEU A 121 -6.79 16.50 -12.51
N ASN A 122 -7.92 16.01 -13.00
CA ASN A 122 -8.89 15.34 -12.15
C ASN A 122 -8.39 13.95 -11.71
N ARG A 123 -9.07 13.38 -10.71
CA ARG A 123 -8.71 12.08 -10.13
C ARG A 123 -8.64 10.95 -11.17
N HIS A 124 -9.52 10.95 -12.17
CA HIS A 124 -9.53 9.92 -13.22
C HIS A 124 -8.23 9.91 -14.04
N LEU A 125 -7.72 11.08 -14.41
CA LEU A 125 -6.45 11.21 -15.15
C LEU A 125 -5.26 10.79 -14.30
N LEU A 126 -5.26 11.15 -13.01
CA LEU A 126 -4.22 10.71 -12.07
C LEU A 126 -4.24 9.19 -11.86
N LEU A 127 -5.41 8.57 -11.77
CA LEU A 127 -5.55 7.10 -11.67
C LEU A 127 -4.96 6.41 -12.91
N ALA A 128 -5.28 6.90 -14.12
CA ALA A 128 -4.72 6.35 -15.36
C ALA A 128 -3.19 6.47 -15.42
N LEU A 129 -2.63 7.56 -14.88
CA LEU A 129 -1.18 7.73 -14.77
C LEU A 129 -0.58 6.80 -13.73
N GLY A 130 -1.24 6.68 -12.57
CA GLY A 130 -0.81 5.82 -11.46
C GLY A 130 -0.74 4.34 -11.81
N THR A 131 -1.67 3.84 -12.62
CA THR A 131 -1.70 2.45 -13.07
C THR A 131 -0.42 2.05 -13.83
N LYS A 132 0.18 3.00 -14.57
CA LYS A 132 1.44 2.79 -15.31
C LYS A 132 2.68 2.77 -14.40
N LEU A 133 2.57 3.31 -13.19
CA LEU A 133 3.65 3.37 -12.21
C LEU A 133 3.72 2.12 -11.34
N GLY A 134 2.57 1.56 -10.95
CA GLY A 134 2.49 0.37 -10.14
C GLY A 134 1.06 0.01 -9.75
N ALA A 135 0.81 -1.27 -9.47
CA ALA A 135 -0.53 -1.82 -9.22
C ALA A 135 -1.25 -1.20 -8.00
N ASP A 136 -0.51 -0.84 -6.94
CA ASP A 136 -1.08 -0.24 -5.73
C ASP A 136 -1.20 1.30 -5.81
N VAL A 137 -0.55 1.98 -6.77
CA VAL A 137 -0.60 3.46 -6.89
C VAL A 137 -2.03 3.97 -7.08
N PRO A 138 -2.88 3.34 -7.92
CA PRO A 138 -4.26 3.76 -8.08
C PRO A 138 -5.06 3.77 -6.78
N PHE A 139 -4.83 2.81 -5.87
CA PHE A 139 -5.53 2.77 -4.58
C PHE A 139 -5.26 4.04 -3.74
N PHE A 140 -4.01 4.47 -3.65
CA PHE A 140 -3.66 5.68 -2.90
C PHE A 140 -4.19 6.96 -3.56
N LEU A 141 -4.23 7.02 -4.89
CA LEU A 141 -4.86 8.12 -5.64
C LEU A 141 -6.38 8.11 -5.50
N TYR A 142 -7.00 6.93 -5.44
CA TYR A 142 -8.43 6.79 -5.16
C TYR A 142 -8.79 7.35 -3.79
N GLY A 143 -7.90 7.17 -2.81
CA GLY A 143 -7.90 7.86 -1.53
C GLY A 143 -8.98 7.41 -0.55
N ARG A 144 -9.66 6.28 -0.78
CA ARG A 144 -10.66 5.68 0.12
C ARG A 144 -10.42 4.19 0.26
N ASN A 145 -10.87 3.61 1.37
CA ASN A 145 -10.93 2.17 1.50
C ASN A 145 -11.76 1.57 0.37
N ALA A 146 -11.31 0.45 -0.17
CA ALA A 146 -11.93 -0.07 -1.38
C ALA A 146 -11.84 -1.60 -1.49
N LEU A 147 -12.85 -2.18 -2.12
CA LEU A 147 -12.72 -3.46 -2.79
C LEU A 147 -11.91 -3.23 -4.06
N GLY A 148 -10.80 -3.95 -4.20
CA GLY A 148 -9.97 -3.99 -5.40
C GLY A 148 -10.14 -5.29 -6.15
N GLU A 149 -10.37 -5.21 -7.44
CA GLU A 149 -10.44 -6.35 -8.36
C GLU A 149 -9.50 -6.11 -9.56
N GLY A 150 -9.42 -7.10 -10.45
CA GLY A 150 -8.46 -7.05 -11.54
C GLY A 150 -7.05 -7.37 -11.07
N ILE A 151 -6.06 -6.54 -11.36
CA ILE A 151 -4.73 -6.58 -10.74
C ILE A 151 -4.66 -5.73 -9.45
N GLY A 152 -5.83 -5.21 -8.99
CA GLY A 152 -5.99 -4.28 -7.87
C GLY A 152 -6.41 -2.87 -8.31
N GLU A 153 -6.54 -2.62 -9.62
CA GLU A 153 -6.83 -1.32 -10.22
C GLU A 153 -8.33 -0.98 -10.29
N ARG A 154 -9.20 -1.98 -10.31
CA ARG A 154 -10.66 -1.76 -10.31
C ARG A 154 -11.16 -1.58 -8.88
N LEU A 155 -11.35 -0.34 -8.50
CA LEU A 155 -11.63 0.07 -7.13
C LEU A 155 -13.11 0.44 -6.95
N GLN A 156 -13.73 -0.14 -5.94
CA GLN A 156 -15.06 0.22 -5.47
C GLN A 156 -14.98 0.65 -4.01
N ALA A 157 -15.45 1.87 -3.70
CA ALA A 157 -15.43 2.38 -2.33
C ALA A 157 -16.14 1.42 -1.37
N LEU A 158 -15.55 1.24 -0.20
CA LEU A 158 -16.09 0.40 0.85
C LEU A 158 -15.95 1.11 2.20
N ASP A 159 -17.07 1.28 2.87
CA ASP A 159 -17.07 1.82 4.23
C ASP A 159 -16.76 0.69 5.20
N LEU A 160 -15.68 0.87 5.95
CA LEU A 160 -15.19 -0.10 6.94
C LEU A 160 -15.36 0.49 8.33
N ALA A 161 -15.73 -0.36 9.28
CA ALA A 161 -15.79 0.03 10.68
C ALA A 161 -14.45 0.58 11.17
N ALA A 162 -14.49 1.47 12.18
CA ALA A 162 -13.28 1.92 12.85
C ALA A 162 -12.56 0.72 13.46
N ALA A 163 -11.25 0.65 13.26
CA ALA A 163 -10.44 -0.45 13.77
C ALA A 163 -9.00 0.01 14.05
N TRP A 164 -8.35 -0.71 14.93
CA TRP A 164 -6.93 -0.60 15.23
C TRP A 164 -6.19 -1.85 14.80
N TYR A 165 -4.92 -1.71 14.51
CA TYR A 165 -4.10 -2.79 13.98
C TYR A 165 -2.79 -2.87 14.76
N VAL A 166 -2.39 -4.09 15.14
CA VAL A 166 -1.01 -4.40 15.48
C VAL A 166 -0.37 -5.01 14.25
N VAL A 167 0.65 -4.34 13.72
CA VAL A 167 1.38 -4.78 12.53
C VAL A 167 2.77 -5.19 12.96
N LEU A 168 3.14 -6.46 12.75
CA LEU A 168 4.49 -6.95 12.98
C LEU A 168 5.31 -6.87 11.68
N THR A 169 6.59 -6.55 11.85
CA THR A 169 7.52 -6.26 10.75
C THR A 169 8.71 -7.22 10.80
N PRO A 170 8.55 -8.47 10.36
CA PRO A 170 9.67 -9.41 10.26
C PRO A 170 10.82 -8.79 9.46
N GLN A 171 12.05 -8.98 9.95
CA GLN A 171 13.25 -8.36 9.36
C GLN A 171 13.76 -9.15 8.15
N VAL A 172 12.84 -9.47 7.23
CA VAL A 172 13.13 -10.21 6.00
C VAL A 172 12.51 -9.48 4.80
N SER A 173 13.18 -9.56 3.66
CA SER A 173 12.66 -9.03 2.40
C SER A 173 12.01 -10.17 1.61
N VAL A 174 10.75 -9.99 1.26
CA VAL A 174 9.98 -10.95 0.46
C VAL A 174 9.81 -10.40 -0.95
N SER A 175 10.23 -11.18 -1.94
CA SER A 175 10.06 -10.83 -3.34
C SER A 175 8.60 -11.02 -3.76
N THR A 176 7.93 -9.92 -4.11
CA THR A 176 6.55 -9.95 -4.61
C THR A 176 6.42 -10.85 -5.84
N LYS A 177 7.39 -10.76 -6.78
CA LYS A 177 7.39 -11.58 -7.99
C LYS A 177 7.42 -13.07 -7.67
N GLU A 178 8.38 -13.50 -6.85
CA GLU A 178 8.51 -14.91 -6.45
C GLU A 178 7.28 -15.39 -5.70
N THR A 179 6.72 -14.57 -4.80
CA THR A 179 5.52 -14.92 -4.03
C THR A 179 4.34 -15.22 -4.94
N PHE A 180 4.11 -14.40 -5.96
CA PHE A 180 3.06 -14.65 -6.95
C PHE A 180 3.34 -15.86 -7.85
N GLU A 181 4.58 -16.13 -8.18
CA GLU A 181 4.96 -17.33 -8.94
C GLU A 181 4.63 -18.62 -8.19
N PHE A 182 4.77 -18.62 -6.86
CA PHE A 182 4.38 -19.78 -6.02
C PHE A 182 2.88 -19.89 -5.80
N ALA A 183 2.15 -18.79 -5.78
CA ALA A 183 0.69 -18.79 -5.61
C ALA A 183 -0.07 -19.34 -6.84
N LEU A 184 0.60 -19.64 -7.93
CA LEU A 184 0.00 -20.14 -9.18
C LEU A 184 -0.83 -21.42 -9.03
N THR A 185 -0.66 -22.16 -7.94
CA THR A 185 -1.40 -23.40 -7.67
C THR A 185 -2.74 -23.19 -6.95
N HIS A 186 -3.00 -22.02 -6.41
CA HIS A 186 -4.22 -21.72 -5.66
C HIS A 186 -5.14 -20.79 -6.47
N ARG A 187 -6.37 -21.23 -6.67
CA ARG A 187 -7.45 -20.43 -7.27
C ARG A 187 -8.58 -20.31 -6.25
N SER A 188 -8.62 -19.19 -5.54
CA SER A 188 -9.72 -18.89 -4.65
C SER A 188 -10.98 -18.49 -5.42
N LYS A 189 -12.14 -18.72 -4.81
CA LYS A 189 -13.40 -18.19 -5.32
C LYS A 189 -13.57 -16.75 -4.89
N ARG A 190 -14.22 -15.95 -5.74
CA ARG A 190 -14.62 -14.58 -5.36
C ARG A 190 -15.48 -14.61 -4.11
N LEU A 191 -15.13 -13.80 -3.12
CA LEU A 191 -15.98 -13.56 -1.97
C LEU A 191 -17.05 -12.53 -2.30
N LYS A 192 -18.24 -12.72 -1.75
CA LYS A 192 -19.23 -11.65 -1.64
C LYS A 192 -18.84 -10.75 -0.48
N ILE A 193 -19.08 -9.44 -0.59
CA ILE A 193 -18.71 -8.47 0.44
C ILE A 193 -19.32 -8.77 1.82
N PRO A 194 -20.61 -9.15 1.95
CA PRO A 194 -21.18 -9.51 3.26
C PRO A 194 -20.41 -10.58 4.02
N PRO A 195 -20.00 -11.73 3.43
CA PRO A 195 -19.13 -12.70 4.09
C PRO A 195 -17.79 -12.14 4.55
N PHE A 196 -17.18 -11.22 3.77
CA PHE A 196 -15.95 -10.55 4.18
C PHE A 196 -16.16 -9.73 5.47
N LEU A 197 -17.23 -8.95 5.56
CA LEU A 197 -17.57 -8.15 6.75
C LEU A 197 -17.83 -9.02 7.99
N SER A 198 -18.11 -10.30 7.82
CA SER A 198 -18.21 -11.30 8.89
C SER A 198 -16.86 -11.95 9.27
N GLY A 199 -15.74 -11.38 8.84
CA GLY A 199 -14.38 -11.87 9.14
C GLY A 199 -13.91 -13.03 8.26
N GLN A 200 -14.62 -13.35 7.18
CA GLN A 200 -14.19 -14.33 6.19
C GLN A 200 -13.19 -13.68 5.23
N GLY A 201 -12.21 -14.45 4.82
CA GLY A 201 -11.17 -14.04 3.87
C GLY A 201 -9.79 -14.41 4.38
N ALA A 202 -8.93 -14.78 3.46
CA ALA A 202 -7.55 -15.17 3.72
C ALA A 202 -6.60 -14.40 2.79
N ASN A 203 -5.32 -14.55 3.01
CA ASN A 203 -4.31 -14.12 2.04
C ASN A 203 -3.77 -15.37 1.35
N ASP A 204 -4.09 -15.56 0.07
CA ASP A 204 -3.68 -16.74 -0.70
C ASP A 204 -2.16 -16.84 -0.89
N LEU A 205 -1.44 -15.74 -0.71
CA LEU A 205 0.03 -15.71 -0.78
C LEU A 205 0.69 -16.15 0.54
N GLU A 206 -0.03 -16.09 1.65
CA GLU A 206 0.48 -16.35 2.99
C GLU A 206 1.09 -17.75 3.15
N PRO A 207 0.46 -18.85 2.70
CA PRO A 207 1.03 -20.19 2.88
C PRO A 207 2.41 -20.34 2.25
N ALA A 208 2.62 -19.77 1.06
CA ALA A 208 3.89 -19.84 0.35
C ALA A 208 5.00 -19.03 1.07
N VAL A 209 4.65 -17.87 1.62
CA VAL A 209 5.59 -17.01 2.35
C VAL A 209 5.95 -17.64 3.71
N VAL A 210 4.97 -18.11 4.46
CA VAL A 210 5.17 -18.77 5.76
C VAL A 210 6.05 -20.01 5.64
N ALA A 211 5.91 -20.79 4.57
CA ALA A 211 6.74 -21.97 4.33
C ALA A 211 8.22 -21.62 4.07
N ARG A 212 8.52 -20.45 3.53
CA ARG A 212 9.88 -20.03 3.14
C ARG A 212 10.58 -19.11 4.14
N TYR A 213 9.79 -18.35 4.91
CA TYR A 213 10.30 -17.32 5.80
C TYR A 213 9.91 -17.61 7.26
N PRO A 214 10.78 -18.28 8.05
CA PRO A 214 10.48 -18.65 9.43
C PRO A 214 10.13 -17.47 10.33
N ASP A 215 10.69 -16.27 10.09
CA ASP A 215 10.40 -15.07 10.87
C ASP A 215 8.98 -14.57 10.64
N VAL A 216 8.47 -14.71 9.40
CA VAL A 216 7.06 -14.40 9.09
C VAL A 216 6.14 -15.42 9.76
N ALA A 217 6.50 -16.71 9.69
CA ALA A 217 5.76 -17.79 10.34
C ALA A 217 5.68 -17.58 11.86
N ALA A 218 6.80 -17.28 12.52
CA ALA A 218 6.85 -17.04 13.96
C ALA A 218 6.00 -15.84 14.38
N SER A 219 6.10 -14.72 13.63
CA SER A 219 5.33 -13.51 13.89
C SER A 219 3.83 -13.75 13.74
N LEU A 220 3.42 -14.46 12.68
CA LEU A 220 2.02 -14.80 12.44
C LEU A 220 1.49 -15.77 13.48
N GLN A 221 2.28 -16.79 13.85
CA GLN A 221 1.90 -17.75 14.89
C GLN A 221 1.70 -17.05 16.25
N TRP A 222 2.58 -16.10 16.59
CA TRP A 222 2.46 -15.34 17.82
C TRP A 222 1.18 -14.50 17.81
N LEU A 223 0.90 -13.76 16.74
CA LEU A 223 -0.35 -12.98 16.63
C LEU A 223 -1.59 -13.87 16.73
N ARG A 224 -1.59 -15.04 16.07
CA ARG A 224 -2.74 -15.96 16.04
C ARG A 224 -3.08 -16.58 17.41
N LYS A 225 -2.11 -16.69 18.31
CA LYS A 225 -2.37 -17.08 19.71
C LYS A 225 -3.24 -16.06 20.44
N HIS A 226 -3.17 -14.78 20.06
CA HIS A 226 -3.91 -13.69 20.70
C HIS A 226 -5.14 -13.27 19.89
N ARG A 227 -5.03 -13.33 18.56
CA ARG A 227 -6.06 -12.94 17.58
C ARG A 227 -6.06 -13.95 16.43
N PRO A 228 -6.92 -14.99 16.48
CA PRO A 228 -6.92 -16.07 15.49
C PRO A 228 -7.09 -15.61 14.04
N GLN A 229 -7.71 -14.44 13.84
CA GLN A 229 -7.92 -13.82 12.52
C GLN A 229 -6.69 -13.08 11.97
N ALA A 230 -5.55 -13.10 12.70
CA ALA A 230 -4.32 -12.47 12.21
C ALA A 230 -3.87 -13.08 10.88
N ARG A 231 -3.34 -12.24 10.00
CA ARG A 231 -2.96 -12.61 8.63
C ARG A 231 -1.84 -11.74 8.08
N MET A 232 -1.26 -12.18 6.98
CA MET A 232 -0.27 -11.42 6.23
C MET A 232 -0.93 -10.37 5.35
N THR A 233 -0.29 -9.21 5.16
CA THR A 233 -0.73 -8.17 4.22
C THR A 233 0.07 -8.20 2.93
N GLY A 234 -0.61 -8.05 1.80
CA GLY A 234 0.01 -8.05 0.48
C GLY A 234 0.81 -9.31 0.22
N SER A 235 1.98 -9.17 -0.37
CA SER A 235 2.95 -10.26 -0.60
C SER A 235 3.85 -10.55 0.62
N GLY A 236 3.59 -9.92 1.76
CA GLY A 236 4.43 -10.00 2.96
C GLY A 236 5.57 -8.95 2.89
N ALA A 237 6.50 -8.94 3.87
CA ALA A 237 6.60 -9.81 5.06
C ALA A 237 5.67 -9.44 6.23
N CYS A 238 5.07 -8.24 6.26
CA CYS A 238 4.29 -7.81 7.41
C CYS A 238 3.04 -8.67 7.63
N VAL A 239 2.76 -8.93 8.90
CA VAL A 239 1.56 -9.62 9.37
C VAL A 239 0.82 -8.71 10.34
N PHE A 240 -0.52 -8.81 10.41
CA PHE A 240 -1.30 -7.93 11.26
C PHE A 240 -2.45 -8.65 11.96
N ALA A 241 -2.86 -8.06 13.07
CA ALA A 241 -4.09 -8.39 13.77
C ALA A 241 -4.97 -7.13 13.87
N GLU A 242 -6.28 -7.31 13.69
CA GLU A 242 -7.29 -6.28 13.86
C GLU A 242 -7.83 -6.30 15.29
N LEU A 243 -8.06 -5.11 15.87
CA LEU A 243 -8.56 -4.89 17.21
C LEU A 243 -9.60 -3.76 17.20
N GLU A 244 -10.50 -3.77 18.18
CA GLU A 244 -11.59 -2.79 18.25
C GLU A 244 -11.12 -1.45 18.83
N THR A 245 -10.18 -1.50 19.78
CA THR A 245 -9.74 -0.30 20.53
C THR A 245 -8.23 -0.10 20.49
N GLU A 246 -7.81 1.16 20.65
CA GLU A 246 -6.40 1.51 20.79
C GLU A 246 -5.76 0.86 22.01
N ALA A 247 -6.49 0.79 23.11
CA ALA A 247 -6.00 0.20 24.36
C ALA A 247 -5.64 -1.27 24.18
N GLU A 248 -6.49 -2.06 23.51
CA GLU A 248 -6.21 -3.45 23.18
C GLU A 248 -5.00 -3.57 22.26
N ALA A 249 -4.91 -2.71 21.23
CA ALA A 249 -3.79 -2.73 20.30
C ALA A 249 -2.46 -2.40 20.99
N ARG A 250 -2.46 -1.39 21.85
CA ARG A 250 -1.26 -1.03 22.64
C ARG A 250 -0.88 -2.12 23.64
N ALA A 251 -1.85 -2.74 24.31
CA ALA A 251 -1.61 -3.84 25.24
C ALA A 251 -0.98 -5.04 24.52
N LEU A 252 -1.54 -5.43 23.35
CA LEU A 252 -1.00 -6.51 22.54
C LEU A 252 0.41 -6.19 22.03
N HIS A 253 0.64 -4.96 21.56
CA HIS A 253 1.97 -4.53 21.11
C HIS A 253 3.01 -4.53 22.24
N SER A 254 2.62 -4.10 23.44
CA SER A 254 3.52 -4.10 24.61
C SER A 254 3.88 -5.49 25.10
N ALA A 255 3.10 -6.52 24.74
CA ALA A 255 3.35 -7.92 25.07
C ALA A 255 4.25 -8.63 24.05
N LEU A 256 4.79 -7.92 23.03
CA LEU A 256 5.66 -8.51 22.03
C LEU A 256 6.91 -9.13 22.68
N PRO A 257 7.28 -10.37 22.29
CA PRO A 257 8.54 -10.98 22.71
C PRO A 257 9.74 -10.16 22.25
N GLY A 258 10.83 -10.22 23.02
CA GLY A 258 12.08 -9.63 22.59
C GLY A 258 12.51 -10.13 21.22
N GLY A 259 12.95 -9.20 20.34
CA GLY A 259 13.35 -9.51 18.96
C GLY A 259 12.22 -9.44 17.93
N MET A 260 10.95 -9.38 18.34
CA MET A 260 9.86 -9.05 17.43
C MET A 260 9.66 -7.54 17.35
N HIS A 261 9.48 -7.03 16.14
CA HIS A 261 9.27 -5.61 15.86
C HIS A 261 7.91 -5.38 15.23
N GLY A 262 7.33 -4.23 15.53
CA GLY A 262 6.02 -3.86 15.00
C GLY A 262 5.59 -2.48 15.45
N PHE A 263 4.38 -2.12 15.11
CA PHE A 263 3.76 -0.87 15.49
C PHE A 263 2.23 -1.02 15.62
N VAL A 264 1.62 -0.07 16.30
CA VAL A 264 0.17 0.11 16.33
C VAL A 264 -0.22 1.12 15.27
N ALA A 265 -1.29 0.87 14.56
CA ALA A 265 -1.85 1.80 13.59
C ALA A 265 -3.37 1.84 13.69
N ARG A 266 -3.94 3.02 13.42
CA ARG A 266 -5.39 3.20 13.27
C ARG A 266 -5.76 3.10 11.79
N GLY A 267 -6.88 2.44 11.49
CA GLY A 267 -7.46 2.47 10.15
C GLY A 267 -8.02 3.85 9.81
N LEU A 268 -7.66 4.38 8.65
CA LEU A 268 -8.17 5.65 8.12
C LEU A 268 -9.40 5.39 7.24
N GLU A 269 -10.32 6.33 7.20
CA GLU A 269 -11.45 6.32 6.25
C GLU A 269 -11.03 6.84 4.88
N ARG A 270 -10.18 7.89 4.86
CA ARG A 270 -9.69 8.57 3.66
C ARG A 270 -8.20 8.86 3.75
N HIS A 271 -7.59 8.99 2.59
CA HIS A 271 -6.23 9.51 2.47
C HIS A 271 -6.15 10.94 3.02
N PRO A 272 -5.09 11.31 3.76
CA PRO A 272 -4.95 12.67 4.31
C PRO A 272 -5.00 13.80 3.27
N LEU A 273 -4.63 13.48 2.02
CA LEU A 273 -4.66 14.42 0.88
C LEU A 273 -5.87 14.17 -0.04
N TYR A 274 -6.96 13.59 0.48
CA TYR A 274 -8.11 13.21 -0.35
C TYR A 274 -8.70 14.39 -1.11
N ASP A 275 -8.86 15.52 -0.42
CA ASP A 275 -9.52 16.72 -0.97
C ASP A 275 -8.58 17.58 -1.86
N GLU A 276 -7.33 17.15 -2.07
CA GLU A 276 -6.36 17.91 -2.88
C GLU A 276 -6.61 17.81 -4.40
N THR A 277 -7.55 16.95 -4.84
CA THR A 277 -7.85 16.70 -6.25
C THR A 277 -9.29 17.00 -6.64
N ASP A 278 -10.11 17.47 -5.71
CA ASP A 278 -11.53 17.79 -5.96
C ASP A 278 -11.75 19.29 -6.08
#